data_2ea3c4e573dc424388e2f17592d49092
#
_entry.id   2ea3c4e573dc424388e2f17592d49092
#
_cell.length_a   1.000
_cell.length_b   1.000
_cell.length_c   1.000
_cell.angle_alpha   90.00
_cell.angle_beta   90.00
_cell.angle_gamma   90.00
#
_symmetry.space_group_name_H-M   'P 1'
#
loop_
_entity.id
_entity.type
_entity.pdbx_description
1 polymer ?
#
loop_
_entity_poly.entity_id
_entity_poly.type
_entity_poly.pdbx_seq_one_letter_code
_entity_poly.pdbx_strand_id
1 'polypeptide(L)'
;MWKTVSAAAAIILVAVGFAGSMGASMVLDATNTTEFCTSCHSMQWNEAEWMDSIHFKNVSGVRASCADCHVPQTLIPKLGAKLIAARDVWGELMGTIDTAEKFEAHRWHMASRVWDRMKANDSRECQSCHTYEAMDLDEQDRSARKKHHRAPMRGKTCIECHKGVAHKMPRRPVAAKD
;
A
#
# COMPACT_ATOMS: atom_id res chain seq x y z
N MET A 1 -3.03 -5.58 48.60
CA MET A 1 -2.91 -4.13 48.85
C MET A 1 -2.70 -3.43 47.52
N TRP A 2 -3.71 -2.91 46.89
CA TRP A 2 -3.58 -2.03 45.72
C TRP A 2 -3.09 -0.66 46.23
N LYS A 3 -1.88 -0.26 45.83
CA LYS A 3 -1.40 1.10 46.13
C LYS A 3 -2.22 2.06 45.25
N THR A 4 -2.92 2.98 45.87
CA THR A 4 -3.65 4.05 45.14
C THR A 4 -2.62 4.92 44.43
N VAL A 5 -2.77 5.02 43.10
CA VAL A 5 -1.95 5.95 42.29
C VAL A 5 -2.31 7.37 42.70
N SER A 6 -1.34 8.19 43.06
CA SER A 6 -1.62 9.59 43.41
C SER A 6 -2.17 10.35 42.19
N ALA A 7 -3.02 11.34 42.40
CA ALA A 7 -3.58 12.17 41.33
C ALA A 7 -2.47 12.77 40.44
N ALA A 8 -1.37 13.20 41.04
CA ALA A 8 -0.22 13.70 40.28
C ALA A 8 0.42 12.64 39.38
N ALA A 9 0.57 11.40 39.86
CA ALA A 9 1.09 10.31 39.06
C ALA A 9 0.13 9.95 37.90
N ALA A 10 -1.18 9.98 38.14
CA ALA A 10 -2.20 9.76 37.09
C ALA A 10 -2.13 10.84 35.99
N ILE A 11 -2.02 12.11 36.39
CA ILE A 11 -1.86 13.24 35.43
C ILE A 11 -0.60 13.08 34.60
N ILE A 12 0.54 12.73 35.24
CA ILE A 12 1.79 12.50 34.52
C ILE A 12 1.66 11.36 33.52
N LEU A 13 1.07 10.24 33.90
CA LEU A 13 0.86 9.10 33.01
C LEU A 13 -0.01 9.46 31.80
N VAL A 14 -1.09 10.23 32.03
CA VAL A 14 -1.95 10.72 30.93
C VAL A 14 -1.18 11.66 30.02
N ALA A 15 -0.42 12.60 30.58
CA ALA A 15 0.37 13.53 29.77
C ALA A 15 1.46 12.83 28.93
N VAL A 16 2.15 11.85 29.52
CA VAL A 16 3.16 11.03 28.81
C VAL A 16 2.48 10.17 27.72
N GLY A 17 1.34 9.56 28.03
CA GLY A 17 0.56 8.78 27.07
C GLY A 17 0.09 9.64 25.90
N PHE A 18 -0.41 10.84 26.18
CA PHE A 18 -0.84 11.80 25.16
C PHE A 18 0.32 12.28 24.28
N ALA A 19 1.42 12.69 24.88
CA ALA A 19 2.62 13.11 24.15
C ALA A 19 3.21 11.98 23.31
N GLY A 20 3.25 10.76 23.85
CA GLY A 20 3.69 9.57 23.12
C GLY A 20 2.77 9.23 21.93
N SER A 21 1.47 9.35 22.11
CA SER A 21 0.48 9.13 21.04
C SER A 21 0.63 10.18 19.91
N MET A 22 0.79 11.46 20.28
CA MET A 22 1.05 12.52 19.29
C MET A 22 2.34 12.27 18.51
N GLY A 23 3.43 11.96 19.21
CA GLY A 23 4.71 11.65 18.58
C GLY A 23 4.62 10.46 17.61
N ALA A 24 3.95 9.39 18.03
CA ALA A 24 3.72 8.23 17.18
C ALA A 24 2.89 8.58 15.92
N SER A 25 1.83 9.40 16.08
CA SER A 25 1.04 9.86 14.95
C SER A 25 1.88 10.67 13.96
N MET A 26 2.68 11.63 14.47
CA MET A 26 3.55 12.46 13.62
C MET A 26 4.56 11.60 12.83
N VAL A 27 5.16 10.58 13.46
CA VAL A 27 6.07 9.65 12.78
C VAL A 27 5.34 8.83 11.71
N LEU A 28 4.14 8.34 12.02
CA LEU A 28 3.33 7.59 11.04
C LEU A 28 2.98 8.46 9.84
N ASP A 29 2.59 9.71 10.06
CA ASP A 29 2.21 10.64 8.99
C ASP A 29 3.43 11.03 8.14
N ALA A 30 4.55 11.40 8.79
CA ALA A 30 5.79 11.74 8.09
C ALA A 30 6.33 10.59 7.23
N THR A 31 6.15 9.34 7.68
CA THR A 31 6.57 8.15 6.94
C THR A 31 5.54 7.62 5.94
N ASN A 32 4.40 8.32 5.74
CA ASN A 32 3.38 7.99 4.73
C ASN A 32 3.45 8.88 3.50
N THR A 33 4.37 9.82 3.43
CA THR A 33 4.49 10.70 2.26
C THR A 33 5.17 9.98 1.09
N THR A 34 4.86 10.40 -0.12
CA THR A 34 5.53 9.88 -1.33
C THR A 34 7.03 10.17 -1.27
N GLU A 35 7.42 11.36 -0.82
CA GLU A 35 8.81 11.79 -0.66
C GLU A 35 9.60 10.87 0.28
N PHE A 36 8.97 10.44 1.39
CA PHE A 36 9.59 9.47 2.28
C PHE A 36 9.78 8.11 1.59
N CYS A 37 8.76 7.63 0.89
CA CYS A 37 8.82 6.33 0.20
C CYS A 37 9.89 6.34 -0.90
N THR A 38 10.03 7.44 -1.66
CA THR A 38 10.96 7.56 -2.79
C THR A 38 12.35 8.06 -2.38
N SER A 39 12.59 8.30 -1.10
CA SER A 39 13.92 8.66 -0.57
C SER A 39 14.93 7.51 -0.68
N CYS A 40 14.47 6.25 -0.74
CA CYS A 40 15.33 5.10 -0.98
C CYS A 40 15.62 4.94 -2.48
N HIS A 41 16.86 4.60 -2.80
CA HIS A 41 17.34 4.50 -4.19
C HIS A 41 16.53 3.49 -5.02
N SER A 42 16.26 2.30 -4.48
CA SER A 42 15.48 1.26 -5.16
C SER A 42 14.03 1.65 -5.44
N MET A 43 13.48 2.61 -4.70
CA MET A 43 12.10 3.07 -4.89
C MET A 43 11.94 4.07 -6.03
N GLN A 44 13.03 4.66 -6.53
CA GLN A 44 13.00 5.60 -7.65
C GLN A 44 12.52 4.95 -8.96
N TRP A 45 12.77 3.65 -9.15
CA TRP A 45 12.22 2.92 -10.30
C TRP A 45 10.70 2.79 -10.22
N ASN A 46 10.17 2.51 -9.05
CA ASN A 46 8.72 2.48 -8.81
C ASN A 46 8.08 3.86 -8.95
N GLU A 47 8.76 4.91 -8.49
CA GLU A 47 8.32 6.30 -8.64
C GLU A 47 8.19 6.68 -10.11
N ALA A 48 9.22 6.42 -10.92
CA ALA A 48 9.20 6.71 -12.35
C ALA A 48 8.02 6.01 -13.06
N GLU A 49 7.76 4.75 -12.74
CA GLU A 49 6.64 4.00 -13.30
C GLU A 49 5.29 4.54 -12.85
N TRP A 50 5.14 4.90 -11.56
CA TRP A 50 3.94 5.53 -11.03
C TRP A 50 3.67 6.89 -11.68
N MET A 51 4.69 7.71 -11.90
CA MET A 51 4.57 9.01 -12.58
C MET A 51 4.07 8.90 -14.02
N ASP A 52 4.26 7.74 -14.67
CA ASP A 52 3.73 7.45 -16.01
C ASP A 52 2.32 6.85 -16.00
N SER A 53 1.78 6.51 -14.82
CA SER A 53 0.48 5.86 -14.69
C SER A 53 -0.68 6.85 -14.67
N ILE A 54 -1.90 6.36 -14.94
CA ILE A 54 -3.14 7.14 -14.80
C ILE A 54 -3.45 7.51 -13.35
N HIS A 55 -2.84 6.84 -12.37
CA HIS A 55 -2.96 7.18 -10.96
C HIS A 55 -2.12 8.39 -10.56
N PHE A 56 -1.18 8.80 -11.41
CA PHE A 56 -0.43 10.04 -11.27
C PHE A 56 -0.98 11.15 -12.18
N LYS A 57 -1.22 10.84 -13.47
CA LYS A 57 -1.69 11.79 -14.49
C LYS A 57 -3.04 11.34 -15.04
N ASN A 58 -4.08 12.11 -14.81
CA ASN A 58 -5.42 11.83 -15.34
C ASN A 58 -6.21 13.12 -15.53
N VAL A 59 -7.35 13.00 -16.22
CA VAL A 59 -8.21 14.14 -16.56
C VAL A 59 -8.88 14.82 -15.36
N SER A 60 -9.03 14.09 -14.25
CA SER A 60 -9.64 14.63 -13.03
C SER A 60 -8.66 15.45 -12.19
N GLY A 61 -7.36 15.31 -12.41
CA GLY A 61 -6.31 15.92 -11.59
C GLY A 61 -6.16 15.28 -10.20
N VAL A 62 -6.92 14.25 -9.85
CA VAL A 62 -6.80 13.53 -8.58
C VAL A 62 -5.64 12.54 -8.68
N ARG A 63 -4.68 12.65 -7.77
CA ARG A 63 -3.50 11.80 -7.74
C ARG A 63 -3.55 10.87 -6.53
N ALA A 64 -3.36 9.57 -6.77
CA ALA A 64 -3.16 8.60 -5.71
C ALA A 64 -1.67 8.57 -5.30
N SER A 65 -1.38 8.72 -4.02
CA SER A 65 -0.03 8.61 -3.46
C SER A 65 0.39 7.14 -3.29
N CYS A 66 1.67 6.91 -2.99
CA CYS A 66 2.16 5.58 -2.65
C CYS A 66 1.39 4.97 -1.46
N ALA A 67 1.13 5.79 -0.43
CA ALA A 67 0.44 5.35 0.77
C ALA A 67 -1.03 4.97 0.51
N ASP A 68 -1.73 5.62 -0.42
CA ASP A 68 -3.14 5.32 -0.70
C ASP A 68 -3.34 3.89 -1.19
N CYS A 69 -2.34 3.31 -1.88
CA CYS A 69 -2.40 1.93 -2.38
C CYS A 69 -1.69 0.93 -1.46
N HIS A 70 -0.65 1.35 -0.72
CA HIS A 70 0.23 0.43 -0.01
C HIS A 70 0.07 0.45 1.50
N VAL A 71 -0.55 1.49 2.08
CA VAL A 71 -0.68 1.67 3.53
C VAL A 71 -2.14 1.75 3.93
N PRO A 72 -2.64 0.77 4.71
CA PRO A 72 -4.02 0.81 5.21
C PRO A 72 -4.32 2.07 6.03
N GLN A 73 -5.55 2.58 5.92
CA GLN A 73 -5.96 3.80 6.63
C GLN A 73 -6.16 3.56 8.13
N THR A 74 -6.57 2.34 8.53
CA THR A 74 -6.84 2.00 9.93
C THR A 74 -5.56 1.66 10.69
N LEU A 75 -5.47 2.04 11.97
CA LEU A 75 -4.25 2.03 12.78
C LEU A 75 -3.55 0.66 12.84
N ILE A 76 -4.25 -0.39 13.22
CA ILE A 76 -3.63 -1.71 13.42
C ILE A 76 -3.08 -2.29 12.11
N PRO A 77 -3.84 -2.36 11.02
CA PRO A 77 -3.31 -2.74 9.71
C PRO A 77 -2.19 -1.82 9.21
N LYS A 78 -2.25 -0.50 9.50
CA LYS A 78 -1.19 0.46 9.18
C LYS A 78 0.12 0.10 9.86
N LEU A 79 0.10 -0.18 11.15
CA LEU A 79 1.28 -0.64 11.90
C LEU A 79 1.83 -1.95 11.34
N GLY A 80 0.96 -2.91 11.00
CA GLY A 80 1.36 -4.16 10.35
C GLY A 80 2.04 -3.91 9.01
N ALA A 81 1.51 -3.01 8.17
CA ALA A 81 2.12 -2.65 6.89
C ALA A 81 3.51 -2.01 7.08
N LYS A 82 3.69 -1.15 8.10
CA LYS A 82 4.99 -0.54 8.43
C LYS A 82 6.02 -1.58 8.88
N LEU A 83 5.62 -2.55 9.68
CA LEU A 83 6.51 -3.65 10.08
C LEU A 83 6.94 -4.51 8.89
N ILE A 84 6.02 -4.76 7.95
CA ILE A 84 6.36 -5.48 6.72
C ILE A 84 7.30 -4.66 5.84
N ALA A 85 7.08 -3.36 5.69
CA ALA A 85 7.93 -2.46 4.92
C ALA A 85 9.35 -2.35 5.49
N ALA A 86 9.55 -2.57 6.78
CA ALA A 86 10.89 -2.61 7.38
C ALA A 86 11.81 -3.67 6.74
N ARG A 87 11.24 -4.75 6.16
CA ARG A 87 12.02 -5.74 5.41
C ARG A 87 12.61 -5.18 4.13
N ASP A 88 11.87 -4.28 3.47
CA ASP A 88 12.31 -3.69 2.20
C ASP A 88 13.39 -2.64 2.49
N VAL A 89 13.26 -1.88 3.60
CA VAL A 89 14.33 -1.01 4.13
C VAL A 89 15.58 -1.84 4.46
N TRP A 90 15.41 -2.98 5.12
CA TRP A 90 16.52 -3.89 5.41
C TRP A 90 17.17 -4.42 4.13
N GLY A 91 16.37 -4.77 3.13
CA GLY A 91 16.86 -5.21 1.82
C GLY A 91 17.68 -4.17 1.10
N GLU A 92 17.30 -2.89 1.18
CA GLU A 92 18.06 -1.76 0.66
C GLU A 92 19.40 -1.63 1.38
N LEU A 93 19.39 -1.60 2.73
CA LEU A 93 20.60 -1.45 3.56
C LEU A 93 21.60 -2.60 3.37
N MET A 94 21.10 -3.81 3.17
CA MET A 94 21.94 -4.99 2.93
C MET A 94 22.33 -5.19 1.47
N GLY A 95 21.95 -4.27 0.59
CA GLY A 95 22.29 -4.32 -0.83
C GLY A 95 21.65 -5.47 -1.59
N THR A 96 20.48 -5.97 -1.18
CA THR A 96 19.77 -7.05 -1.89
C THR A 96 18.92 -6.55 -3.05
N ILE A 97 18.55 -5.27 -3.04
CA ILE A 97 17.71 -4.61 -4.06
C ILE A 97 18.25 -3.23 -4.47
N ASP A 98 19.48 -2.92 -4.16
CA ASP A 98 20.13 -1.60 -4.32
C ASP A 98 20.56 -1.27 -5.76
N THR A 99 20.51 -2.23 -6.67
CA THR A 99 20.77 -1.98 -8.12
C THR A 99 19.56 -2.36 -8.97
N ALA A 100 19.46 -1.81 -10.17
CA ALA A 100 18.39 -2.10 -11.12
C ALA A 100 18.28 -3.60 -11.41
N GLU A 101 19.42 -4.28 -11.61
CA GLU A 101 19.47 -5.70 -11.90
C GLU A 101 18.94 -6.54 -10.72
N LYS A 102 19.38 -6.22 -9.49
CA LYS A 102 18.93 -6.91 -8.28
C LYS A 102 17.45 -6.63 -8.02
N PHE A 103 17.01 -5.39 -8.19
CA PHE A 103 15.60 -5.01 -8.08
C PHE A 103 14.73 -5.80 -9.06
N GLU A 104 15.11 -5.86 -10.34
CA GLU A 104 14.37 -6.61 -11.36
C GLU A 104 14.37 -8.12 -11.09
N ALA A 105 15.47 -8.68 -10.58
CA ALA A 105 15.53 -10.09 -10.20
C ALA A 105 14.54 -10.44 -9.06
N HIS A 106 14.27 -9.50 -8.16
CA HIS A 106 13.34 -9.67 -7.04
C HIS A 106 11.92 -9.16 -7.31
N ARG A 107 11.70 -8.42 -8.41
CA ARG A 107 10.45 -7.72 -8.71
C ARG A 107 9.23 -8.64 -8.69
N TRP A 108 9.31 -9.82 -9.31
CA TRP A 108 8.19 -10.78 -9.29
C TRP A 108 7.79 -11.17 -7.87
N HIS A 109 8.76 -11.51 -7.04
CA HIS A 109 8.51 -11.91 -5.67
C HIS A 109 7.93 -10.78 -4.82
N MET A 110 8.44 -9.55 -4.97
CA MET A 110 7.92 -8.37 -4.29
C MET A 110 6.49 -8.06 -4.73
N ALA A 111 6.22 -8.06 -6.03
CA ALA A 111 4.88 -7.81 -6.58
C ALA A 111 3.88 -8.88 -6.12
N SER A 112 4.25 -10.16 -6.14
CA SER A 112 3.38 -11.26 -5.70
C SER A 112 2.95 -11.08 -4.25
N ARG A 113 3.86 -10.73 -3.34
CA ARG A 113 3.52 -10.44 -1.93
C ARG A 113 2.51 -9.29 -1.79
N VAL A 114 2.63 -8.25 -2.62
CA VAL A 114 1.68 -7.13 -2.62
C VAL A 114 0.31 -7.58 -3.13
N TRP A 115 0.27 -8.32 -4.23
CA TRP A 115 -0.98 -8.84 -4.79
C TRP A 115 -1.70 -9.78 -3.83
N ASP A 116 -0.96 -10.69 -3.17
CA ASP A 116 -1.52 -11.61 -2.18
C ASP A 116 -2.12 -10.87 -0.98
N ARG A 117 -1.45 -9.84 -0.50
CA ARG A 117 -1.97 -8.98 0.57
C ARG A 117 -3.22 -8.21 0.14
N MET A 118 -3.22 -7.61 -1.05
CA MET A 118 -4.37 -6.89 -1.59
C MET A 118 -5.55 -7.83 -1.86
N LYS A 119 -5.27 -9.07 -2.29
CA LYS A 119 -6.30 -10.09 -2.43
C LYS A 119 -6.88 -10.50 -1.06
N ALA A 120 -6.04 -10.73 -0.07
CA ALA A 120 -6.47 -11.14 1.27
C ALA A 120 -7.31 -10.10 2.00
N ASN A 121 -7.15 -8.80 1.70
CA ASN A 121 -7.92 -7.72 2.30
C ASN A 121 -9.03 -7.18 1.39
N ASP A 122 -9.43 -7.94 0.38
CA ASP A 122 -10.46 -7.58 -0.61
C ASP A 122 -10.14 -6.29 -1.39
N SER A 123 -8.86 -6.03 -1.66
CA SER A 123 -8.40 -4.81 -2.35
C SER A 123 -8.95 -3.51 -1.72
N ARG A 124 -9.05 -3.48 -0.39
CA ARG A 124 -9.65 -2.39 0.38
C ARG A 124 -9.07 -1.01 0.03
N GLU A 125 -7.79 -0.94 -0.25
CA GLU A 125 -7.11 0.31 -0.63
C GLU A 125 -7.62 0.83 -1.98
N CYS A 126 -7.97 -0.06 -2.92
CA CYS A 126 -8.61 0.33 -4.19
C CYS A 126 -10.05 0.83 -3.94
N GLN A 127 -10.77 0.15 -3.06
CA GLN A 127 -12.16 0.46 -2.73
C GLN A 127 -12.32 1.77 -1.96
N SER A 128 -11.25 2.34 -1.42
CA SER A 128 -11.29 3.66 -0.79
C SER A 128 -11.61 4.80 -1.78
N CYS A 129 -11.34 4.56 -3.08
CA CYS A 129 -11.63 5.52 -4.16
C CYS A 129 -12.56 4.94 -5.23
N HIS A 130 -12.54 3.62 -5.45
CA HIS A 130 -13.29 2.92 -6.49
C HIS A 130 -14.31 1.98 -5.86
N THR A 131 -15.57 2.41 -5.71
CA THR A 131 -16.64 1.52 -5.26
C THR A 131 -17.50 1.07 -6.46
N TYR A 132 -18.08 -0.12 -6.37
CA TYR A 132 -18.96 -0.61 -7.44
C TYR A 132 -20.20 0.26 -7.62
N GLU A 133 -20.68 0.88 -6.53
CA GLU A 133 -21.83 1.78 -6.55
C GLU A 133 -21.56 3.09 -7.27
N ALA A 134 -20.28 3.54 -7.26
CA ALA A 134 -19.86 4.76 -7.95
C ALA A 134 -19.43 4.53 -9.40
N MET A 135 -19.36 3.28 -9.84
CA MET A 135 -19.01 2.95 -11.23
C MET A 135 -20.22 3.07 -12.14
N ASP A 136 -20.15 3.93 -13.16
CA ASP A 136 -21.09 3.89 -14.27
C ASP A 136 -20.74 2.72 -15.18
N LEU A 137 -21.44 1.59 -14.98
CA LEU A 137 -21.20 0.37 -15.75
C LEU A 137 -21.66 0.50 -17.19
N ASP A 138 -22.60 1.39 -17.48
CA ASP A 138 -23.15 1.56 -18.83
C ASP A 138 -22.19 2.35 -19.75
N GLU A 139 -21.37 3.22 -19.16
CA GLU A 139 -20.29 3.92 -19.86
C GLU A 139 -19.02 3.06 -20.09
N GLN A 140 -18.97 1.88 -19.49
CA GLN A 140 -17.84 0.97 -19.68
C GLN A 140 -18.01 0.13 -20.97
N ASP A 141 -16.86 -0.30 -21.54
CA ASP A 141 -16.93 -1.27 -22.64
C ASP A 141 -17.65 -2.56 -22.21
N ARG A 142 -18.24 -3.26 -23.19
CA ARG A 142 -19.07 -4.46 -22.94
C ARG A 142 -18.33 -5.54 -22.13
N SER A 143 -17.03 -5.71 -22.31
CA SER A 143 -16.24 -6.72 -21.60
C SER A 143 -16.03 -6.32 -20.14
N ALA A 144 -15.66 -5.06 -19.88
CA ALA A 144 -15.47 -4.53 -18.53
C ALA A 144 -16.78 -4.55 -17.74
N ARG A 145 -17.88 -4.04 -18.31
CA ARG A 145 -19.21 -4.06 -17.71
C ARG A 145 -19.61 -5.47 -17.26
N LYS A 146 -19.48 -6.46 -18.14
CA LYS A 146 -19.81 -7.86 -17.83
C LYS A 146 -18.96 -8.44 -16.69
N LYS A 147 -17.67 -8.09 -16.64
CA LYS A 147 -16.75 -8.55 -15.59
C LYS A 147 -17.06 -7.86 -14.26
N HIS A 148 -17.23 -6.55 -14.24
CA HIS A 148 -17.54 -5.79 -13.03
C HIS A 148 -18.88 -6.18 -12.42
N HIS A 149 -19.91 -6.41 -13.24
CA HIS A 149 -21.19 -6.93 -12.75
C HIS A 149 -21.06 -8.29 -12.05
N ARG A 150 -20.15 -9.16 -12.49
CA ARG A 150 -20.00 -10.53 -11.98
C ARG A 150 -18.96 -10.68 -10.87
N ALA A 151 -18.00 -9.78 -10.80
CA ALA A 151 -16.86 -9.91 -9.90
C ALA A 151 -17.28 -10.00 -8.42
N PRO A 152 -18.17 -9.12 -7.88
CA PRO A 152 -18.61 -9.21 -6.49
C PRO A 152 -19.32 -10.53 -6.19
N MET A 153 -20.19 -10.99 -7.09
CA MET A 153 -20.93 -12.25 -6.92
C MET A 153 -20.03 -13.49 -6.89
N ARG A 154 -18.81 -13.38 -7.42
CA ARG A 154 -17.81 -14.46 -7.46
C ARG A 154 -16.72 -14.30 -6.41
N GLY A 155 -16.83 -13.33 -5.51
CA GLY A 155 -15.80 -13.01 -4.54
C GLY A 155 -14.46 -12.63 -5.17
N LYS A 156 -14.49 -12.02 -6.37
CA LYS A 156 -13.28 -11.55 -7.07
C LYS A 156 -12.90 -10.17 -6.60
N THR A 157 -11.65 -10.02 -6.21
CA THR A 157 -11.08 -8.75 -5.76
C THR A 157 -10.52 -7.95 -6.95
N CYS A 158 -10.38 -6.63 -6.78
CA CYS A 158 -9.89 -5.74 -7.84
C CYS A 158 -8.51 -6.17 -8.35
N ILE A 159 -7.58 -6.50 -7.44
CA ILE A 159 -6.20 -6.84 -7.77
C ILE A 159 -6.07 -8.15 -8.57
N GLU A 160 -7.03 -9.06 -8.50
CA GLU A 160 -6.97 -10.30 -9.29
C GLU A 160 -7.05 -10.04 -10.80
N CYS A 161 -7.67 -8.93 -11.20
CA CYS A 161 -7.80 -8.50 -12.59
C CYS A 161 -6.97 -7.26 -12.92
N HIS A 162 -6.79 -6.35 -11.96
CA HIS A 162 -6.17 -5.03 -12.16
C HIS A 162 -4.73 -4.98 -11.62
N LYS A 163 -3.85 -5.84 -12.13
CA LYS A 163 -2.41 -5.78 -11.87
C LYS A 163 -1.75 -4.79 -12.83
N GLY A 164 -0.65 -4.18 -12.39
CA GLY A 164 0.13 -3.27 -13.23
C GLY A 164 -0.51 -1.90 -13.45
N VAL A 165 -1.42 -1.45 -12.57
CA VAL A 165 -2.14 -0.17 -12.71
C VAL A 165 -1.28 1.06 -12.38
N ALA A 166 -0.20 0.87 -11.62
CA ALA A 166 0.74 1.94 -11.25
C ALA A 166 2.21 1.57 -11.51
N HIS A 167 2.49 0.28 -11.70
CA HIS A 167 3.84 -0.22 -11.91
C HIS A 167 3.87 -1.21 -13.07
N LYS A 168 5.00 -1.31 -13.76
CA LYS A 168 5.20 -2.29 -14.83
C LYS A 168 5.02 -3.71 -14.30
N MET A 169 4.33 -4.53 -15.09
CA MET A 169 4.17 -5.95 -14.78
C MET A 169 5.53 -6.64 -14.79
N PRO A 170 5.90 -7.31 -13.69
CA PRO A 170 7.14 -8.08 -13.64
C PRO A 170 7.07 -9.28 -14.58
N ARG A 171 8.22 -9.68 -15.10
CA ARG A 171 8.34 -10.94 -15.85
C ARG A 171 8.19 -12.12 -14.89
N ARG A 172 7.30 -13.05 -15.23
CA ARG A 172 7.15 -14.27 -14.45
C ARG A 172 8.40 -15.14 -14.62
N PRO A 173 9.05 -15.61 -13.54
CA PRO A 173 10.15 -16.55 -13.65
C PRO A 173 9.73 -17.85 -14.36
N VAL A 174 10.57 -18.38 -15.24
CA VAL A 174 10.27 -19.58 -16.04
C VAL A 174 10.02 -20.81 -15.14
N ALA A 175 10.60 -20.85 -13.94
CA ALA A 175 10.44 -21.93 -12.96
C ALA A 175 9.15 -21.81 -12.10
N ALA A 176 8.37 -20.76 -12.24
CA ALA A 176 7.11 -20.56 -11.51
C ALA A 176 5.93 -21.15 -12.30
N LYS A 177 6.04 -22.40 -12.77
CA LYS A 177 4.87 -23.19 -13.15
C LYS A 177 4.25 -23.75 -11.86
N ASP A 178 2.97 -23.44 -11.66
CA ASP A 178 2.14 -23.96 -10.55
C ASP A 178 2.11 -25.48 -10.57
#